data_13fe3d597a11d50e6b16e58f5766b5eb
#
_entry.id   13fe3d597a11d50e6b16e58f5766b5eb
#
_cell.length_a   1.000
_cell.length_b   1.000
_cell.length_c   1.000
_cell.angle_alpha   90.00
_cell.angle_beta   90.00
_cell.angle_gamma   90.00
#
_symmetry.space_group_name_H-M   'P 1'
#
loop_
_entity.id
_entity.type
_entity.pdbx_description
1 polymer ?
#
loop_
_entity_poly.entity_id
_entity_poly.type
_entity_poly.pdbx_seq_one_letter_code
_entity_poly.pdbx_strand_id
1 'polypeptide(L)'
;AMNDEETVALIAGGHTFGKAHGAGDAALVGAEPEAASIDEQGFGWKSKFGTGKGSDAITSGLEVTWTTTPTKWSNNFFENLFGYEWELTKSPAGAHQWVAKNAEKIIPDAFDNSKKHLPTMLTTDLSLRFDPAYEKISRRFYEHPNEFADAFARAWFKLTHRDMGPRARYLGTDVPGEILIWQDPIPEVNHKLIDAKDIADLKSKILNSGLSVSQLVSTAWASASTFRGTDKRGGANGARIRLAPQKYWAVNNPTQLSKVLDVLESIQKEFNASQKDKKVSLADIIVLAGCAAIEKAAKDGGHNITVPFTPGRMDASQEQTDVESFSVLEPIADGFRNYLKNKFSVSTEELLVDKAQLLTLTAPEMTVLVAGMRVLNTNFNNSNHGVFTDKKETLTNDFFTNLLDMNTVWTPKDEHKEI
;
A
#
# COMPACT_ATOMS: atom_id res chain seq x y z
N ALA A 1 -8.22 -2.04 3.81
CA ALA A 1 -8.56 -3.03 4.83
C ALA A 1 -9.79 -3.84 4.39
N MET A 2 -10.01 -4.97 5.03
CA MET A 2 -11.26 -5.73 4.90
C MET A 2 -12.30 -5.15 5.85
N ASN A 3 -13.54 -5.06 5.42
CA ASN A 3 -14.65 -4.75 6.31
C ASN A 3 -15.15 -6.03 7.03
N ASP A 4 -16.14 -5.91 7.91
CA ASP A 4 -16.65 -7.04 8.68
C ASP A 4 -17.23 -8.15 7.80
N GLU A 5 -17.95 -7.80 6.75
CA GLU A 5 -18.53 -8.77 5.81
C GLU A 5 -17.42 -9.53 5.04
N GLU A 6 -16.44 -8.83 4.53
CA GLU A 6 -15.29 -9.42 3.85
C GLU A 6 -14.46 -10.29 4.82
N THR A 7 -14.33 -9.87 6.08
CA THR A 7 -13.60 -10.62 7.12
C THR A 7 -14.31 -11.94 7.44
N VAL A 8 -15.63 -11.90 7.70
CA VAL A 8 -16.42 -13.12 7.95
C VAL A 8 -16.39 -14.04 6.73
N ALA A 9 -16.57 -13.49 5.54
CA ALA A 9 -16.56 -14.27 4.30
C ALA A 9 -15.22 -14.96 4.07
N LEU A 10 -14.09 -14.27 4.29
CA LEU A 10 -12.75 -14.84 4.13
C LEU A 10 -12.44 -15.94 5.13
N ILE A 11 -12.79 -15.75 6.41
CA ILE A 11 -12.54 -16.75 7.45
C ILE A 11 -13.38 -18.00 7.15
N ALA A 12 -14.70 -17.86 7.06
CA ALA A 12 -15.61 -18.98 6.86
C ALA A 12 -15.39 -19.68 5.51
N GLY A 13 -15.18 -18.92 4.45
CA GLY A 13 -14.94 -19.47 3.11
C GLY A 13 -13.56 -20.13 2.98
N GLY A 14 -12.52 -19.53 3.57
CA GLY A 14 -11.18 -20.12 3.62
C GLY A 14 -11.17 -21.42 4.41
N HIS A 15 -11.84 -21.43 5.58
CA HIS A 15 -11.93 -22.62 6.44
C HIS A 15 -12.94 -23.67 5.94
N THR A 16 -13.67 -23.38 4.85
CA THR A 16 -14.40 -24.43 4.10
C THR A 16 -13.43 -25.45 3.51
N PHE A 17 -12.20 -25.04 3.19
CA PHE A 17 -11.18 -25.88 2.56
C PHE A 17 -10.06 -26.27 3.53
N GLY A 18 -9.58 -27.50 3.38
CA GLY A 18 -8.37 -27.97 4.06
C GLY A 18 -8.51 -28.12 5.57
N LYS A 19 -7.39 -28.00 6.24
CA LYS A 19 -7.23 -28.08 7.70
C LYS A 19 -6.01 -27.29 8.16
N ALA A 20 -5.96 -26.92 9.44
CA ALA A 20 -4.72 -26.54 10.11
C ALA A 20 -4.00 -27.80 10.62
N HIS A 21 -2.65 -27.82 10.54
CA HIS A 21 -1.86 -29.01 10.82
C HIS A 21 -0.81 -28.75 11.89
N GLY A 22 -1.00 -29.39 13.02
CA GLY A 22 -0.15 -29.32 14.22
C GLY A 22 0.06 -30.69 14.84
N ALA A 23 0.54 -31.65 14.05
CA ALA A 23 0.61 -33.08 14.39
C ALA A 23 1.55 -33.40 15.57
N GLY A 24 2.46 -32.52 15.94
CA GLY A 24 3.43 -32.72 17.00
C GLY A 24 3.85 -31.43 17.69
N ASP A 25 4.86 -31.53 18.58
CA ASP A 25 5.34 -30.38 19.36
C ASP A 25 5.83 -29.23 18.48
N ALA A 26 5.38 -28.01 18.77
CA ALA A 26 5.78 -26.78 18.06
C ALA A 26 7.31 -26.52 18.15
N ALA A 27 8.01 -27.03 19.18
CA ALA A 27 9.47 -26.93 19.29
C ALA A 27 10.22 -27.65 18.15
N LEU A 28 9.55 -28.53 17.42
CA LEU A 28 10.11 -29.26 16.29
C LEU A 28 9.97 -28.50 14.96
N VAL A 29 9.28 -27.36 14.92
CA VAL A 29 9.15 -26.49 13.76
C VAL A 29 10.46 -25.73 13.54
N GLY A 30 10.94 -25.68 12.28
CA GLY A 30 12.13 -24.94 11.88
C GLY A 30 11.88 -23.43 11.75
N ALA A 31 12.85 -22.74 11.16
CA ALA A 31 12.76 -21.31 10.90
C ALA A 31 11.58 -20.96 9.97
N GLU A 32 11.11 -19.72 10.07
CA GLU A 32 10.16 -19.17 9.11
C GLU A 32 10.72 -19.24 7.70
N PRO A 33 9.86 -19.34 6.65
CA PRO A 33 10.33 -19.48 5.26
C PRO A 33 11.32 -18.39 4.83
N GLU A 34 11.11 -17.14 5.26
CA GLU A 34 11.98 -15.99 4.94
C GLU A 34 13.28 -15.98 5.75
N ALA A 35 13.30 -16.61 6.92
CA ALA A 35 14.47 -16.71 7.81
C ALA A 35 15.23 -18.04 7.64
N ALA A 36 14.77 -18.90 6.75
CA ALA A 36 15.43 -20.17 6.43
C ALA A 36 16.74 -19.94 5.67
N SER A 37 17.60 -20.99 5.61
CA SER A 37 18.80 -20.97 4.76
C SER A 37 18.42 -20.77 3.28
N ILE A 38 19.33 -20.21 2.49
CA ILE A 38 19.04 -19.77 1.13
C ILE A 38 18.51 -20.88 0.19
N ASP A 39 18.89 -22.10 0.44
CA ASP A 39 18.42 -23.29 -0.27
C ASP A 39 17.01 -23.74 0.14
N GLU A 40 16.47 -23.18 1.22
CA GLU A 40 15.15 -23.53 1.79
C GLU A 40 14.19 -22.34 1.82
N GLN A 41 14.62 -21.12 1.50
CA GLN A 41 13.77 -19.93 1.50
C GLN A 41 12.57 -20.09 0.56
N GLY A 42 11.39 -19.73 1.08
CA GLY A 42 10.14 -19.76 0.31
C GLY A 42 9.47 -21.12 0.17
N PHE A 43 10.07 -22.21 0.67
CA PHE A 43 9.50 -23.56 0.59
C PHE A 43 8.56 -23.94 1.75
N GLY A 44 8.27 -23.02 2.67
CA GLY A 44 7.44 -23.27 3.86
C GLY A 44 8.26 -23.72 5.08
N TRP A 45 7.57 -23.90 6.22
CA TRP A 45 8.22 -24.33 7.44
C TRP A 45 8.71 -25.77 7.36
N LYS A 46 9.95 -25.96 7.70
CA LYS A 46 10.54 -27.29 7.89
C LYS A 46 10.21 -27.83 9.28
N SER A 47 9.88 -29.10 9.37
CA SER A 47 9.59 -29.77 10.64
C SER A 47 10.54 -30.97 10.84
N LYS A 48 10.94 -31.19 12.11
CA LYS A 48 11.71 -32.38 12.53
C LYS A 48 10.83 -33.47 13.14
N PHE A 49 9.51 -33.28 13.13
CA PHE A 49 8.56 -34.27 13.62
C PHE A 49 8.38 -35.39 12.59
N GLY A 50 8.65 -36.62 12.95
CA GLY A 50 8.51 -37.77 12.06
C GLY A 50 9.25 -37.59 10.74
N THR A 51 8.52 -37.64 9.64
CA THR A 51 9.02 -37.42 8.27
C THR A 51 9.13 -35.93 7.90
N GLY A 52 8.58 -35.04 8.71
CA GLY A 52 8.48 -33.60 8.46
C GLY A 52 7.50 -33.20 7.37
N LYS A 53 6.73 -34.12 6.81
CA LYS A 53 5.80 -33.88 5.71
C LYS A 53 4.58 -34.80 5.76
N GLY A 54 3.55 -34.52 4.96
CA GLY A 54 2.30 -35.27 4.98
C GLY A 54 1.65 -35.20 6.36
N SER A 55 1.28 -36.37 6.93
CA SER A 55 0.70 -36.49 8.27
C SER A 55 1.59 -35.98 9.40
N ASP A 56 2.88 -35.84 9.15
CA ASP A 56 3.85 -35.36 10.15
C ASP A 56 4.17 -33.86 10.01
N ALA A 57 3.45 -33.13 9.15
CA ALA A 57 3.68 -31.69 9.01
C ALA A 57 3.22 -30.93 10.26
N ILE A 58 3.96 -29.89 10.63
CA ILE A 58 3.58 -28.92 11.65
C ILE A 58 3.74 -27.52 11.02
N THR A 59 2.63 -26.79 10.82
CA THR A 59 2.65 -25.49 10.17
C THR A 59 2.29 -24.35 11.12
N SER A 60 1.37 -24.57 12.07
CA SER A 60 0.86 -23.50 12.95
C SER A 60 0.74 -23.92 14.41
N GLY A 61 1.03 -25.15 14.76
CA GLY A 61 0.75 -25.71 16.10
C GLY A 61 -0.73 -25.98 16.38
N LEU A 62 -1.64 -25.57 15.52
CA LEU A 62 -3.09 -25.83 15.61
C LEU A 62 -3.44 -27.07 14.77
N GLU A 63 -4.28 -27.95 15.30
CA GLU A 63 -4.77 -29.14 14.61
C GLU A 63 -6.29 -29.04 14.50
N VAL A 64 -6.77 -28.34 13.46
CA VAL A 64 -8.18 -27.97 13.32
C VAL A 64 -8.74 -28.48 12.02
N THR A 65 -9.93 -29.09 12.10
CA THR A 65 -10.70 -29.63 10.98
C THR A 65 -12.12 -29.07 11.03
N TRP A 66 -12.53 -28.34 9.99
CA TRP A 66 -13.78 -27.55 10.00
C TRP A 66 -14.96 -28.24 9.32
N THR A 67 -14.73 -28.86 8.13
CA THR A 67 -15.83 -29.30 7.27
C THR A 67 -15.72 -30.77 6.86
N THR A 68 -16.86 -31.39 6.55
CA THR A 68 -16.94 -32.76 6.03
C THR A 68 -16.51 -32.88 4.57
N THR A 69 -16.40 -31.75 3.86
CA THR A 69 -16.03 -31.66 2.44
C THR A 69 -14.83 -30.72 2.21
N PRO A 70 -13.64 -30.98 2.80
CA PRO A 70 -12.54 -30.02 2.83
C PRO A 70 -11.89 -29.73 1.47
N THR A 71 -12.33 -30.38 0.40
CA THR A 71 -11.87 -30.16 -0.98
C THR A 71 -12.95 -29.58 -1.89
N LYS A 72 -14.12 -29.21 -1.32
CA LYS A 72 -15.25 -28.68 -2.08
C LYS A 72 -15.88 -27.51 -1.33
N TRP A 73 -16.36 -26.52 -2.10
CA TRP A 73 -17.17 -25.44 -1.54
C TRP A 73 -18.46 -25.99 -0.92
N SER A 74 -18.77 -25.55 0.29
CA SER A 74 -20.00 -25.89 0.98
C SER A 74 -20.31 -24.87 2.07
N ASN A 75 -21.52 -24.89 2.64
CA ASN A 75 -21.91 -24.09 3.79
C ASN A 75 -21.62 -24.80 5.14
N ASN A 76 -20.91 -25.93 5.10
CA ASN A 76 -20.73 -26.81 6.25
C ASN A 76 -19.90 -26.17 7.39
N PHE A 77 -19.10 -25.14 7.11
CA PHE A 77 -18.44 -24.37 8.15
C PHE A 77 -19.48 -23.74 9.11
N PHE A 78 -20.48 -23.06 8.58
CA PHE A 78 -21.53 -22.44 9.39
C PHE A 78 -22.48 -23.47 10.01
N GLU A 79 -22.80 -24.56 9.30
CA GLU A 79 -23.55 -25.66 9.86
C GLU A 79 -22.90 -26.22 11.13
N ASN A 80 -21.59 -26.44 11.09
CA ASN A 80 -20.84 -26.90 12.25
C ASN A 80 -20.71 -25.80 13.31
N LEU A 81 -20.39 -24.56 12.92
CA LEU A 81 -20.22 -23.44 13.86
C LEU A 81 -21.47 -23.22 14.73
N PHE A 82 -22.66 -23.26 14.14
CA PHE A 82 -23.93 -23.05 14.82
C PHE A 82 -24.57 -24.34 15.35
N GLY A 83 -24.23 -25.49 14.78
CA GLY A 83 -24.84 -26.77 15.10
C GLY A 83 -24.33 -27.44 16.38
N TYR A 84 -23.12 -27.07 16.83
CA TYR A 84 -22.50 -27.66 18.02
C TYR A 84 -22.28 -26.65 19.14
N GLU A 85 -22.21 -27.16 20.37
CA GLU A 85 -21.59 -26.49 21.48
C GLU A 85 -20.09 -26.81 21.49
N TRP A 86 -19.26 -25.84 21.94
CA TRP A 86 -17.82 -25.92 21.84
C TRP A 86 -17.17 -25.97 23.22
N GLU A 87 -16.17 -26.82 23.40
CA GLU A 87 -15.35 -26.85 24.59
C GLU A 87 -13.87 -26.66 24.27
N LEU A 88 -13.18 -25.97 25.18
CA LEU A 88 -11.76 -25.65 25.03
C LEU A 88 -10.91 -26.92 25.15
N THR A 89 -9.99 -27.10 24.21
CA THR A 89 -9.03 -28.20 24.21
C THR A 89 -7.65 -27.73 23.74
N LYS A 90 -6.71 -28.64 23.67
CA LYS A 90 -5.37 -28.37 23.12
C LYS A 90 -5.06 -29.29 21.95
N SER A 91 -4.33 -28.74 20.99
CA SER A 91 -3.73 -29.52 19.91
C SER A 91 -2.59 -30.41 20.40
N PRO A 92 -2.10 -31.37 19.62
CA PRO A 92 -0.88 -32.12 19.94
C PRO A 92 0.34 -31.25 20.19
N ALA A 93 0.43 -30.08 19.53
CA ALA A 93 1.48 -29.08 19.74
C ALA A 93 1.26 -28.18 20.98
N GLY A 94 0.15 -28.36 21.72
CA GLY A 94 -0.16 -27.62 22.94
C GLY A 94 -0.92 -26.31 22.74
N ALA A 95 -1.26 -25.93 21.50
CA ALA A 95 -2.02 -24.72 21.19
C ALA A 95 -3.50 -24.88 21.57
N HIS A 96 -4.13 -23.80 22.05
CA HIS A 96 -5.55 -23.79 22.39
C HIS A 96 -6.42 -23.79 21.15
N GLN A 97 -7.40 -24.68 21.14
CA GLN A 97 -8.43 -24.80 20.10
C GLN A 97 -9.73 -25.29 20.72
N TRP A 98 -10.78 -25.41 19.95
CA TRP A 98 -12.10 -25.79 20.42
C TRP A 98 -12.57 -27.05 19.70
N VAL A 99 -13.21 -27.96 20.42
CA VAL A 99 -13.77 -29.20 19.89
C VAL A 99 -15.28 -29.24 20.09
N ALA A 100 -15.99 -29.79 19.11
CA ALA A 100 -17.44 -29.97 19.20
C ALA A 100 -17.83 -30.93 20.31
N LYS A 101 -18.68 -30.48 21.24
CA LYS A 101 -19.14 -31.23 22.39
C LYS A 101 -20.18 -32.29 21.96
N ASN A 102 -20.04 -33.50 22.46
CA ASN A 102 -20.93 -34.62 22.16
C ASN A 102 -21.13 -34.94 20.66
N ALA A 103 -20.13 -34.60 19.84
CA ALA A 103 -20.16 -34.82 18.40
C ALA A 103 -19.60 -36.18 18.00
N GLU A 104 -19.99 -36.66 16.83
CA GLU A 104 -19.36 -37.79 16.17
C GLU A 104 -18.14 -37.38 15.35
N LYS A 105 -17.23 -38.30 15.11
CA LYS A 105 -16.10 -38.09 14.20
C LYS A 105 -16.59 -38.15 12.76
N ILE A 106 -16.80 -37.00 12.15
CA ILE A 106 -17.39 -36.87 10.80
C ILE A 106 -16.43 -36.29 9.76
N ILE A 107 -15.40 -35.54 10.20
CA ILE A 107 -14.47 -34.86 9.30
C ILE A 107 -13.43 -35.87 8.79
N PRO A 108 -13.26 -36.03 7.45
CA PRO A 108 -12.28 -36.98 6.92
C PRO A 108 -10.85 -36.56 7.23
N ASP A 109 -9.97 -37.53 7.48
CA ASP A 109 -8.53 -37.28 7.59
C ASP A 109 -7.96 -36.91 6.21
N ALA A 110 -6.93 -36.05 6.21
CA ALA A 110 -6.32 -35.57 4.97
C ALA A 110 -5.44 -36.61 4.25
N PHE A 111 -4.96 -37.62 4.97
CA PHE A 111 -3.98 -38.60 4.48
C PHE A 111 -4.45 -40.05 4.59
N ASP A 112 -5.43 -40.34 5.46
CA ASP A 112 -5.94 -41.70 5.72
C ASP A 112 -7.46 -41.73 5.63
N ASN A 113 -7.97 -42.20 4.51
CA ASN A 113 -9.41 -42.30 4.23
C ASN A 113 -10.20 -43.18 5.24
N SER A 114 -9.52 -43.99 6.04
CA SER A 114 -10.16 -44.81 7.07
C SER A 114 -10.40 -44.04 8.39
N LYS A 115 -9.79 -42.88 8.55
CA LYS A 115 -9.86 -42.07 9.78
C LYS A 115 -10.80 -40.88 9.61
N LYS A 116 -11.41 -40.52 10.72
CA LYS A 116 -12.23 -39.30 10.85
C LYS A 116 -11.92 -38.57 12.13
N HIS A 117 -12.10 -37.25 12.12
CA HIS A 117 -11.90 -36.35 13.23
C HIS A 117 -13.20 -35.70 13.69
N LEU A 118 -13.21 -35.20 14.92
CA LEU A 118 -14.28 -34.36 15.43
C LEU A 118 -14.20 -32.98 14.72
N PRO A 119 -15.33 -32.29 14.55
CA PRO A 119 -15.31 -30.89 14.16
C PRO A 119 -14.56 -30.07 15.23
N THR A 120 -13.66 -29.21 14.78
CA THR A 120 -12.87 -28.32 15.64
C THR A 120 -12.92 -26.90 15.10
N MET A 121 -12.70 -25.90 15.98
CA MET A 121 -12.70 -24.48 15.63
C MET A 121 -11.54 -23.78 16.32
N LEU A 122 -11.09 -22.68 15.72
CA LEU A 122 -10.20 -21.72 16.35
C LEU A 122 -10.98 -20.77 17.27
N THR A 123 -10.33 -20.11 18.18
CA THR A 123 -10.93 -19.02 18.98
C THR A 123 -11.47 -17.90 18.06
N THR A 124 -10.74 -17.60 17.00
CA THR A 124 -11.16 -16.62 15.97
C THR A 124 -12.40 -17.06 15.19
N ASP A 125 -12.57 -18.36 14.94
CA ASP A 125 -13.79 -18.88 14.33
C ASP A 125 -15.00 -18.68 15.22
N LEU A 126 -14.85 -18.91 16.52
CA LEU A 126 -15.93 -18.71 17.48
C LEU A 126 -16.33 -17.24 17.61
N SER A 127 -15.46 -16.30 17.31
CA SER A 127 -15.83 -14.89 17.26
C SER A 127 -16.90 -14.61 16.20
N LEU A 128 -16.94 -15.40 15.12
CA LEU A 128 -17.98 -15.29 14.08
C LEU A 128 -19.38 -15.66 14.61
N ARG A 129 -19.45 -16.40 15.72
CA ARG A 129 -20.71 -16.73 16.41
C ARG A 129 -21.00 -15.84 17.59
N PHE A 130 -20.01 -15.38 18.33
CA PHE A 130 -20.20 -14.74 19.63
C PHE A 130 -19.98 -13.22 19.63
N ASP A 131 -19.31 -12.66 18.64
CA ASP A 131 -19.28 -11.21 18.45
C ASP A 131 -20.58 -10.74 17.79
N PRO A 132 -21.30 -9.75 18.39
CA PRO A 132 -22.61 -9.34 17.90
C PRO A 132 -22.61 -8.75 16.47
N ALA A 133 -21.50 -8.16 16.01
CA ALA A 133 -21.38 -7.63 14.66
C ALA A 133 -21.19 -8.77 13.65
N TYR A 134 -20.25 -9.67 13.94
CA TYR A 134 -19.96 -10.82 13.09
C TYR A 134 -21.09 -11.86 13.08
N GLU A 135 -21.76 -12.09 14.22
CA GLU A 135 -22.86 -13.05 14.30
C GLU A 135 -23.99 -12.75 13.28
N LYS A 136 -24.37 -11.49 13.16
CA LYS A 136 -25.40 -11.08 12.19
C LYS A 136 -25.05 -11.43 10.75
N ILE A 137 -23.77 -11.21 10.38
CA ILE A 137 -23.27 -11.52 9.05
C ILE A 137 -23.21 -13.04 8.87
N SER A 138 -22.67 -13.75 9.84
CA SER A 138 -22.52 -15.21 9.81
C SER A 138 -23.85 -15.93 9.71
N ARG A 139 -24.91 -15.47 10.44
CA ARG A 139 -26.26 -16.02 10.32
C ARG A 139 -26.87 -15.76 8.95
N ARG A 140 -26.72 -14.55 8.42
CA ARG A 140 -27.16 -14.26 7.06
C ARG A 140 -26.49 -15.20 6.04
N PHE A 141 -25.20 -15.39 6.12
CA PHE A 141 -24.48 -16.30 5.24
C PHE A 141 -24.87 -17.76 5.43
N TYR A 142 -25.18 -18.17 6.65
CA TYR A 142 -25.71 -19.49 6.93
C TYR A 142 -27.08 -19.71 6.28
N GLU A 143 -27.96 -18.72 6.36
CA GLU A 143 -29.31 -18.77 5.79
C GLU A 143 -29.34 -18.53 4.28
N HIS A 144 -28.33 -17.82 3.73
CA HIS A 144 -28.23 -17.44 2.32
C HIS A 144 -26.89 -17.88 1.70
N PRO A 145 -26.68 -19.18 1.40
CA PRO A 145 -25.41 -19.71 0.91
C PRO A 145 -24.89 -19.06 -0.39
N ASN A 146 -25.78 -18.55 -1.24
CA ASN A 146 -25.38 -17.87 -2.48
C ASN A 146 -24.78 -16.49 -2.21
N GLU A 147 -25.28 -15.77 -1.22
CA GLU A 147 -24.67 -14.50 -0.76
C GLU A 147 -23.27 -14.75 -0.19
N PHE A 148 -23.15 -15.82 0.60
CA PHE A 148 -21.83 -16.23 1.14
C PHE A 148 -20.82 -16.55 0.03
N ALA A 149 -21.25 -17.30 -1.00
CA ALA A 149 -20.37 -17.65 -2.11
C ALA A 149 -19.88 -16.39 -2.86
N ASP A 150 -20.77 -15.45 -3.17
CA ASP A 150 -20.41 -14.19 -3.83
C ASP A 150 -19.50 -13.34 -2.94
N ALA A 151 -19.85 -13.18 -1.65
CA ALA A 151 -19.05 -12.41 -0.71
C ALA A 151 -17.64 -12.99 -0.55
N PHE A 152 -17.50 -14.31 -0.44
CA PHE A 152 -16.21 -14.98 -0.39
C PHE A 152 -15.40 -14.77 -1.67
N ALA A 153 -16.00 -14.96 -2.85
CA ALA A 153 -15.32 -14.77 -4.12
C ALA A 153 -14.78 -13.33 -4.26
N ARG A 154 -15.56 -12.33 -3.88
CA ARG A 154 -15.16 -10.92 -3.90
C ARG A 154 -14.07 -10.60 -2.88
N ALA A 155 -14.20 -11.10 -1.66
CA ALA A 155 -13.20 -10.89 -0.61
C ALA A 155 -11.87 -11.60 -0.94
N TRP A 156 -11.93 -12.80 -1.52
CA TRP A 156 -10.77 -13.54 -2.02
C TRP A 156 -10.08 -12.80 -3.17
N PHE A 157 -10.86 -12.30 -4.12
CA PHE A 157 -10.33 -11.49 -5.22
C PHE A 157 -9.63 -10.23 -4.69
N LYS A 158 -10.25 -9.52 -3.74
CA LYS A 158 -9.63 -8.37 -3.08
C LYS A 158 -8.33 -8.74 -2.37
N LEU A 159 -8.32 -9.83 -1.60
CA LEU A 159 -7.13 -10.29 -0.86
C LEU A 159 -5.95 -10.57 -1.80
N THR A 160 -6.20 -11.27 -2.91
CA THR A 160 -5.17 -11.75 -3.82
C THR A 160 -4.71 -10.72 -4.86
N HIS A 161 -5.45 -9.61 -5.04
CA HIS A 161 -5.17 -8.61 -6.07
C HIS A 161 -4.88 -7.21 -5.52
N ARG A 162 -5.04 -7.01 -4.21
CA ARG A 162 -4.90 -5.69 -3.61
C ARG A 162 -3.52 -5.06 -3.77
N ASP A 163 -2.48 -5.87 -3.82
CA ASP A 163 -1.09 -5.49 -3.99
C ASP A 163 -0.63 -5.45 -5.46
N MET A 164 -1.53 -5.74 -6.40
CA MET A 164 -1.23 -5.69 -7.83
C MET A 164 -1.37 -4.28 -8.44
N GLY A 165 -1.94 -3.35 -7.70
CA GLY A 165 -2.21 -1.98 -8.16
C GLY A 165 -3.49 -1.86 -9.01
N PRO A 166 -3.64 -0.77 -9.77
CA PRO A 166 -4.82 -0.54 -10.61
C PRO A 166 -5.04 -1.64 -11.66
N ARG A 167 -6.30 -1.88 -12.02
CA ARG A 167 -6.69 -2.88 -13.02
C ARG A 167 -5.91 -2.77 -14.35
N ALA A 168 -5.52 -1.57 -14.75
CA ALA A 168 -4.70 -1.35 -15.95
C ALA A 168 -3.32 -2.04 -15.92
N ARG A 169 -2.88 -2.54 -14.75
CA ARG A 169 -1.64 -3.32 -14.60
C ARG A 169 -1.84 -4.82 -14.74
N TYR A 170 -3.08 -5.31 -14.75
CA TYR A 170 -3.37 -6.74 -14.87
C TYR A 170 -3.10 -7.19 -16.31
N LEU A 171 -2.56 -8.40 -16.45
CA LEU A 171 -2.21 -9.00 -17.74
C LEU A 171 -3.00 -10.29 -17.94
N GLY A 172 -3.30 -10.59 -19.20
CA GLY A 172 -3.98 -11.81 -19.59
C GLY A 172 -5.42 -11.60 -20.05
N THR A 173 -6.07 -12.71 -20.40
CA THR A 173 -7.42 -12.75 -20.97
C THR A 173 -8.52 -12.78 -19.90
N ASP A 174 -8.18 -13.25 -18.70
CA ASP A 174 -9.14 -13.52 -17.63
C ASP A 174 -9.27 -12.37 -16.61
N VAL A 175 -8.89 -11.16 -17.03
CA VAL A 175 -9.03 -9.95 -16.20
C VAL A 175 -10.51 -9.61 -16.05
N PRO A 176 -11.05 -9.56 -14.79
CA PRO A 176 -12.44 -9.24 -14.56
C PRO A 176 -12.83 -7.88 -15.14
N GLY A 177 -14.02 -7.81 -15.78
CA GLY A 177 -14.51 -6.58 -16.40
C GLY A 177 -14.94 -5.52 -15.38
N GLU A 178 -15.35 -5.92 -14.20
CA GLU A 178 -15.76 -5.01 -13.12
C GLU A 178 -14.57 -4.20 -12.61
N ILE A 179 -14.80 -2.91 -12.37
CA ILE A 179 -13.83 -1.99 -11.77
C ILE A 179 -14.30 -1.69 -10.35
N LEU A 180 -13.48 -2.11 -9.37
CA LEU A 180 -13.80 -1.95 -7.96
C LEU A 180 -13.10 -0.74 -7.36
N ILE A 181 -13.75 -0.07 -6.40
CA ILE A 181 -13.24 1.18 -5.80
C ILE A 181 -11.84 1.01 -5.16
N TRP A 182 -11.57 -0.14 -4.57
CA TRP A 182 -10.28 -0.44 -3.94
C TRP A 182 -9.12 -0.68 -4.96
N GLN A 183 -9.43 -0.77 -6.25
CA GLN A 183 -8.44 -0.85 -7.34
C GLN A 183 -7.92 0.54 -7.76
N ASP A 184 -8.30 1.59 -7.04
CA ASP A 184 -7.93 2.98 -7.32
C ASP A 184 -8.22 3.39 -8.78
N PRO A 185 -9.49 3.28 -9.23
CA PRO A 185 -9.87 3.44 -10.62
C PRO A 185 -9.49 4.80 -11.19
N ILE A 186 -9.05 4.79 -12.43
CA ILE A 186 -8.66 5.97 -13.20
C ILE A 186 -9.33 5.89 -14.56
N PRO A 187 -9.87 6.98 -15.10
CA PRO A 187 -10.42 7.00 -16.45
C PRO A 187 -9.41 6.55 -17.50
N GLU A 188 -9.89 5.87 -18.54
CA GLU A 188 -9.05 5.51 -19.67
C GLU A 188 -8.73 6.75 -20.53
N VAL A 189 -7.58 6.73 -21.20
CA VAL A 189 -7.18 7.78 -22.14
C VAL A 189 -8.06 7.68 -23.38
N ASN A 190 -8.89 8.69 -23.62
CA ASN A 190 -9.84 8.75 -24.73
C ASN A 190 -9.57 9.91 -25.73
N HIS A 191 -8.34 10.43 -25.72
CA HIS A 191 -7.91 11.57 -26.54
C HIS A 191 -6.47 11.37 -27.00
N LYS A 192 -6.02 12.19 -27.96
CA LYS A 192 -4.62 12.20 -28.33
C LYS A 192 -3.76 12.83 -27.25
N LEU A 193 -2.64 12.20 -26.97
CA LEU A 193 -1.65 12.71 -26.02
C LEU A 193 -0.91 13.93 -26.58
N ILE A 194 -0.37 14.73 -25.69
CA ILE A 194 0.52 15.85 -26.00
C ILE A 194 1.84 15.37 -26.57
N ASP A 195 2.40 16.10 -27.53
CA ASP A 195 3.70 15.81 -28.13
C ASP A 195 4.83 16.70 -27.57
N ALA A 196 6.03 16.55 -28.10
CA ALA A 196 7.22 17.26 -27.63
C ALA A 196 7.07 18.80 -27.71
N LYS A 197 6.35 19.32 -28.73
CA LYS A 197 6.09 20.74 -28.87
C LYS A 197 5.13 21.24 -27.79
N ASP A 198 4.04 20.52 -27.59
CA ASP A 198 3.07 20.85 -26.55
C ASP A 198 3.71 20.82 -25.14
N ILE A 199 4.60 19.83 -24.88
CA ILE A 199 5.37 19.72 -23.64
C ILE A 199 6.25 20.96 -23.43
N ALA A 200 6.97 21.40 -24.46
CA ALA A 200 7.81 22.59 -24.37
C ALA A 200 6.99 23.87 -24.12
N ASP A 201 5.88 24.03 -24.82
CA ASP A 201 4.97 25.19 -24.67
C ASP A 201 4.34 25.20 -23.25
N LEU A 202 3.91 24.06 -22.74
CA LEU A 202 3.37 23.92 -21.39
C LEU A 202 4.43 24.20 -20.30
N LYS A 203 5.64 23.68 -20.43
CA LYS A 203 6.75 24.01 -19.53
C LYS A 203 7.01 25.51 -19.47
N SER A 204 7.02 26.17 -20.64
CA SER A 204 7.20 27.64 -20.72
C SER A 204 6.06 28.38 -20.00
N LYS A 205 4.81 28.01 -20.22
CA LYS A 205 3.65 28.60 -19.52
C LYS A 205 3.74 28.42 -18.00
N ILE A 206 4.06 27.21 -17.56
CA ILE A 206 4.20 26.89 -16.14
C ILE A 206 5.30 27.77 -15.47
N LEU A 207 6.47 27.87 -16.08
CA LEU A 207 7.57 28.67 -15.55
C LEU A 207 7.27 30.17 -15.54
N ASN A 208 6.40 30.64 -16.44
CA ASN A 208 5.97 32.04 -16.52
C ASN A 208 4.71 32.36 -15.68
N SER A 209 4.19 31.39 -14.94
CA SER A 209 2.96 31.55 -14.15
C SER A 209 3.13 32.34 -12.85
N GLY A 210 4.36 32.65 -12.47
CA GLY A 210 4.69 33.32 -11.19
C GLY A 210 4.83 32.35 -10.01
N LEU A 211 4.67 31.04 -10.21
CA LEU A 211 4.96 30.03 -9.18
C LEU A 211 6.46 29.80 -9.04
N SER A 212 6.94 29.67 -7.80
CA SER A 212 8.36 29.40 -7.53
C SER A 212 8.73 27.94 -7.82
N VAL A 213 10.03 27.70 -7.99
CA VAL A 213 10.57 26.32 -8.12
C VAL A 213 10.16 25.46 -6.92
N SER A 214 10.29 26.00 -5.72
CA SER A 214 9.89 25.34 -4.46
C SER A 214 8.42 24.90 -4.48
N GLN A 215 7.51 25.78 -4.90
CA GLN A 215 6.07 25.47 -4.97
C GLN A 215 5.75 24.38 -5.98
N LEU A 216 6.35 24.45 -7.18
CA LEU A 216 6.14 23.45 -8.23
C LEU A 216 6.69 22.08 -7.84
N VAL A 217 7.91 22.01 -7.30
CA VAL A 217 8.54 20.76 -6.86
C VAL A 217 7.80 20.16 -5.67
N SER A 218 7.45 20.98 -4.66
CA SER A 218 6.69 20.49 -3.48
C SER A 218 5.35 19.88 -3.87
N THR A 219 4.63 20.47 -4.85
CA THR A 219 3.35 19.96 -5.32
C THR A 219 3.52 18.67 -6.11
N ALA A 220 4.51 18.60 -7.02
CA ALA A 220 4.81 17.39 -7.77
C ALA A 220 5.24 16.24 -6.86
N TRP A 221 6.11 16.52 -5.88
CA TRP A 221 6.52 15.56 -4.87
C TRP A 221 5.33 15.07 -4.05
N ALA A 222 4.52 15.97 -3.51
CA ALA A 222 3.34 15.62 -2.73
C ALA A 222 2.36 14.71 -3.50
N SER A 223 2.21 14.95 -4.79
CA SER A 223 1.39 14.12 -5.68
C SER A 223 1.98 12.72 -5.87
N ALA A 224 3.31 12.62 -6.05
CA ALA A 224 3.99 11.37 -6.38
C ALA A 224 4.33 10.52 -5.14
N SER A 225 4.65 11.16 -4.01
CA SER A 225 5.25 10.53 -2.84
C SER A 225 4.31 9.65 -2.01
N THR A 226 3.03 9.59 -2.36
CA THR A 226 2.08 8.63 -1.80
C THR A 226 2.21 7.22 -2.39
N PHE A 227 3.00 7.06 -3.46
CA PHE A 227 3.21 5.76 -4.08
C PHE A 227 3.88 4.79 -3.11
N ARG A 228 3.38 3.56 -3.11
CA ARG A 228 3.97 2.44 -2.37
C ARG A 228 4.30 1.30 -3.35
N GLY A 229 5.57 0.93 -3.39
CA GLY A 229 6.06 -0.16 -4.23
C GLY A 229 5.50 -1.54 -3.86
N THR A 230 5.06 -1.69 -2.61
CA THR A 230 4.54 -2.95 -2.05
C THR A 230 3.16 -3.33 -2.60
N ASP A 231 2.23 -2.36 -2.69
CA ASP A 231 0.85 -2.60 -3.15
C ASP A 231 0.46 -1.74 -4.36
N LYS A 232 1.41 -1.00 -4.93
CA LYS A 232 1.25 -0.16 -6.13
C LYS A 232 0.17 0.92 -6.00
N ARG A 233 -0.20 1.28 -4.77
CA ARG A 233 -1.17 2.34 -4.48
C ARG A 233 -0.52 3.71 -4.45
N GLY A 234 -1.34 4.75 -4.54
CA GLY A 234 -0.89 6.14 -4.51
C GLY A 234 -0.21 6.58 -5.80
N GLY A 235 0.61 7.61 -5.69
CA GLY A 235 1.32 8.20 -6.83
C GLY A 235 0.55 9.27 -7.57
N ALA A 236 1.19 9.85 -8.58
CA ALA A 236 0.71 11.03 -9.30
C ALA A 236 -0.50 10.76 -10.20
N ASN A 237 -0.70 9.52 -10.66
CA ASN A 237 -1.80 9.19 -11.56
C ASN A 237 -3.14 9.34 -10.84
N GLY A 238 -4.10 10.01 -11.45
CA GLY A 238 -5.38 10.36 -10.85
C GLY A 238 -5.46 11.77 -10.29
N ALA A 239 -4.34 12.49 -10.15
CA ALA A 239 -4.27 13.82 -9.52
C ALA A 239 -5.04 13.90 -8.18
N ARG A 240 -5.03 12.80 -7.39
CA ARG A 240 -5.82 12.71 -6.16
C ARG A 240 -5.37 13.69 -5.07
N ILE A 241 -4.23 14.31 -5.25
CA ILE A 241 -3.77 15.40 -4.38
C ILE A 241 -4.77 16.57 -4.29
N ARG A 242 -5.60 16.79 -5.34
CA ARG A 242 -6.67 17.80 -5.34
C ARG A 242 -7.96 17.35 -4.67
N LEU A 243 -8.08 16.06 -4.32
CA LEU A 243 -9.26 15.43 -3.77
C LEU A 243 -9.11 15.12 -2.28
N ALA A 244 -10.23 14.92 -1.60
CA ALA A 244 -10.20 14.35 -0.26
C ALA A 244 -9.71 12.88 -0.32
N PRO A 245 -8.90 12.41 0.67
CA PRO A 245 -8.43 13.14 1.84
C PRO A 245 -7.15 13.94 1.60
N GLN A 246 -6.40 13.71 0.50
CA GLN A 246 -5.04 14.20 0.29
C GLN A 246 -4.91 15.73 0.32
N LYS A 247 -5.89 16.45 -0.22
CA LYS A 247 -5.87 17.92 -0.25
C LYS A 247 -5.88 18.58 1.13
N TYR A 248 -6.27 17.83 2.17
CA TYR A 248 -6.36 18.32 3.54
C TYR A 248 -5.19 17.88 4.42
N TRP A 249 -4.31 17.00 3.94
CA TRP A 249 -3.17 16.54 4.73
C TRP A 249 -2.21 17.68 5.03
N ALA A 250 -1.87 17.83 6.31
CA ALA A 250 -0.98 18.89 6.77
C ALA A 250 0.35 18.93 6.02
N VAL A 251 0.93 17.75 5.75
CA VAL A 251 2.19 17.59 5.01
C VAL A 251 2.17 18.22 3.61
N ASN A 252 1.00 18.40 3.02
CA ASN A 252 0.82 18.97 1.68
C ASN A 252 0.64 20.50 1.71
N ASN A 253 0.66 21.12 2.89
CA ASN A 253 0.45 22.56 3.05
C ASN A 253 -0.81 23.05 2.28
N PRO A 254 -2.04 22.73 2.75
CA PRO A 254 -3.28 22.91 1.99
C PRO A 254 -3.48 24.30 1.40
N THR A 255 -3.08 25.36 2.12
CA THR A 255 -3.20 26.74 1.64
C THR A 255 -2.30 27.01 0.43
N GLN A 256 -1.05 26.55 0.46
CA GLN A 256 -0.14 26.69 -0.68
C GLN A 256 -0.58 25.78 -1.83
N LEU A 257 -0.92 24.54 -1.51
CA LEU A 257 -1.38 23.55 -2.49
C LEU A 257 -2.56 24.07 -3.31
N SER A 258 -3.58 24.66 -2.65
CA SER A 258 -4.74 25.21 -3.36
C SER A 258 -4.33 26.25 -4.39
N LYS A 259 -3.48 27.21 -4.00
CA LYS A 259 -2.98 28.27 -4.92
C LYS A 259 -2.25 27.69 -6.11
N VAL A 260 -1.39 26.70 -5.89
CA VAL A 260 -0.63 26.07 -6.98
C VAL A 260 -1.58 25.32 -7.92
N LEU A 261 -2.54 24.55 -7.36
CA LEU A 261 -3.50 23.79 -8.16
C LEU A 261 -4.39 24.73 -8.99
N ASP A 262 -4.88 25.84 -8.44
CA ASP A 262 -5.69 26.83 -9.18
C ASP A 262 -4.98 27.33 -10.45
N VAL A 263 -3.68 27.63 -10.34
CA VAL A 263 -2.86 28.08 -11.46
C VAL A 263 -2.65 26.94 -12.47
N LEU A 264 -2.29 25.74 -12.02
CA LEU A 264 -2.05 24.59 -12.89
C LEU A 264 -3.33 24.12 -13.60
N GLU A 265 -4.49 24.16 -12.93
CA GLU A 265 -5.80 23.90 -13.55
C GLU A 265 -6.15 24.94 -14.59
N SER A 266 -5.82 26.21 -14.38
CA SER A 266 -6.03 27.25 -15.38
C SER A 266 -5.23 26.96 -16.65
N ILE A 267 -3.95 26.60 -16.51
CA ILE A 267 -3.07 26.24 -17.64
C ILE A 267 -3.64 25.01 -18.38
N GLN A 268 -4.09 23.99 -17.63
CA GLN A 268 -4.74 22.81 -18.20
C GLN A 268 -5.97 23.18 -19.04
N LYS A 269 -6.87 23.97 -18.46
CA LYS A 269 -8.12 24.39 -19.09
C LYS A 269 -7.88 25.20 -20.37
N GLU A 270 -6.94 26.15 -20.32
CA GLU A 270 -6.54 26.96 -21.50
C GLU A 270 -5.99 26.06 -22.61
N PHE A 271 -5.06 25.16 -22.29
CA PHE A 271 -4.50 24.24 -23.27
C PHE A 271 -5.61 23.38 -23.90
N ASN A 272 -6.41 22.73 -23.08
CA ASN A 272 -7.46 21.81 -23.53
C ASN A 272 -8.54 22.53 -24.37
N ALA A 273 -8.83 23.79 -24.06
CA ALA A 273 -9.76 24.61 -24.86
C ALA A 273 -9.19 25.05 -26.19
N SER A 274 -7.85 25.21 -26.29
CA SER A 274 -7.17 25.61 -27.51
C SER A 274 -6.92 24.47 -28.51
N GLN A 275 -7.08 23.22 -28.07
CA GLN A 275 -6.81 22.03 -28.88
C GLN A 275 -8.11 21.36 -29.32
N LYS A 276 -8.07 20.74 -30.52
CA LYS A 276 -9.24 20.06 -31.10
C LYS A 276 -9.40 18.63 -30.58
N ASP A 277 -8.31 17.87 -30.55
CA ASP A 277 -8.30 16.42 -30.26
C ASP A 277 -7.23 15.98 -29.24
N LYS A 278 -6.25 16.84 -28.97
CA LYS A 278 -5.27 16.64 -27.90
C LYS A 278 -5.79 17.17 -26.58
N LYS A 279 -5.47 16.47 -25.49
CA LYS A 279 -5.74 16.93 -24.12
C LYS A 279 -4.58 16.57 -23.20
N VAL A 280 -4.47 17.30 -22.11
CA VAL A 280 -3.56 17.01 -21.01
C VAL A 280 -4.35 16.92 -19.70
N SER A 281 -4.07 15.93 -18.87
CA SER A 281 -4.64 15.81 -17.53
C SER A 281 -3.96 16.76 -16.54
N LEU A 282 -4.63 17.05 -15.44
CA LEU A 282 -4.00 17.78 -14.36
C LEU A 282 -2.87 16.96 -13.72
N ALA A 283 -3.02 15.63 -13.66
CA ALA A 283 -1.97 14.74 -13.21
C ALA A 283 -0.68 14.91 -14.02
N ASP A 284 -0.79 15.00 -15.34
CA ASP A 284 0.36 15.26 -16.21
C ASP A 284 0.91 16.69 -16.05
N ILE A 285 0.05 17.69 -15.90
CA ILE A 285 0.49 19.09 -15.66
C ILE A 285 1.27 19.20 -14.33
N ILE A 286 0.82 18.53 -13.26
CA ILE A 286 1.53 18.55 -11.97
C ILE A 286 2.92 17.92 -12.10
N VAL A 287 3.03 16.76 -12.75
CA VAL A 287 4.32 16.10 -12.96
C VAL A 287 5.24 16.95 -13.86
N LEU A 288 4.68 17.49 -14.95
CA LEU A 288 5.41 18.35 -15.89
C LEU A 288 5.90 19.62 -15.20
N ALA A 289 5.13 20.17 -14.27
CA ALA A 289 5.52 21.33 -13.48
C ALA A 289 6.75 21.04 -12.61
N GLY A 290 6.80 19.89 -11.96
CA GLY A 290 8.00 19.43 -11.25
C GLY A 290 9.21 19.27 -12.19
N CYS A 291 9.02 18.65 -13.36
CA CYS A 291 10.09 18.50 -14.36
C CYS A 291 10.63 19.86 -14.81
N ALA A 292 9.75 20.79 -15.16
CA ALA A 292 10.13 22.13 -15.61
C ALA A 292 10.88 22.92 -14.51
N ALA A 293 10.44 22.81 -13.26
CA ALA A 293 11.07 23.48 -12.14
C ALA A 293 12.48 22.93 -11.85
N ILE A 294 12.68 21.59 -11.94
CA ILE A 294 13.99 20.98 -11.77
C ILE A 294 14.93 21.40 -12.91
N GLU A 295 14.45 21.39 -14.16
CA GLU A 295 15.24 21.85 -15.31
C GLU A 295 15.66 23.32 -15.15
N LYS A 296 14.74 24.18 -14.69
CA LYS A 296 15.06 25.59 -14.40
C LYS A 296 16.11 25.71 -13.30
N ALA A 297 15.94 25.02 -12.18
CA ALA A 297 16.89 25.06 -11.05
C ALA A 297 18.28 24.56 -11.46
N ALA A 298 18.35 23.53 -12.30
CA ALA A 298 19.61 23.03 -12.85
C ALA A 298 20.26 24.06 -13.79
N LYS A 299 19.48 24.69 -14.65
CA LYS A 299 19.96 25.73 -15.56
C LYS A 299 20.49 26.94 -14.81
N ASP A 300 19.80 27.37 -13.76
CA ASP A 300 20.23 28.46 -12.90
C ASP A 300 21.53 28.08 -12.14
N GLY A 301 21.76 26.79 -11.87
CA GLY A 301 23.01 26.22 -11.36
C GLY A 301 24.10 26.00 -12.38
N GLY A 302 23.88 26.38 -13.66
CA GLY A 302 24.86 26.23 -14.75
C GLY A 302 24.82 24.87 -15.47
N HIS A 303 23.78 24.05 -15.25
CA HIS A 303 23.64 22.74 -15.86
C HIS A 303 22.45 22.66 -16.80
N ASN A 304 22.66 22.24 -18.03
CA ASN A 304 21.59 22.05 -19.00
C ASN A 304 21.17 20.59 -19.02
N ILE A 305 20.01 20.28 -18.44
CA ILE A 305 19.45 18.94 -18.33
C ILE A 305 18.04 18.88 -18.89
N THR A 306 17.59 17.69 -19.25
CA THR A 306 16.19 17.40 -19.58
C THR A 306 15.71 16.31 -18.64
N VAL A 307 14.63 16.57 -17.90
CA VAL A 307 13.98 15.58 -17.03
C VAL A 307 13.03 14.76 -17.90
N PRO A 308 13.17 13.41 -17.91
CA PRO A 308 12.26 12.55 -18.67
C PRO A 308 10.80 12.73 -18.25
N PHE A 309 9.92 12.85 -19.23
CA PHE A 309 8.48 12.97 -19.00
C PHE A 309 7.72 12.13 -20.03
N THR A 310 6.76 11.36 -19.57
CA THR A 310 5.84 10.60 -20.41
C THR A 310 4.41 11.00 -20.09
N PRO A 311 3.62 11.51 -21.04
CA PRO A 311 2.21 11.85 -20.85
C PRO A 311 1.35 10.59 -20.80
N GLY A 312 0.09 10.74 -20.34
CA GLY A 312 -0.91 9.69 -20.36
C GLY A 312 -1.53 9.37 -18.99
N ARG A 313 -1.17 10.12 -17.95
CA ARG A 313 -1.91 10.09 -16.69
C ARG A 313 -3.29 10.70 -16.90
N MET A 314 -4.26 10.27 -16.10
CA MET A 314 -5.62 10.78 -16.13
C MET A 314 -6.03 11.29 -14.76
N ASP A 315 -7.12 12.05 -14.71
CA ASP A 315 -7.64 12.66 -13.48
C ASP A 315 -8.80 11.82 -12.94
N ALA A 316 -8.64 11.26 -11.76
CA ALA A 316 -9.73 10.56 -11.06
C ALA A 316 -10.76 11.55 -10.51
N SER A 317 -12.00 11.10 -10.36
CA SER A 317 -13.02 11.84 -9.62
C SER A 317 -12.98 11.53 -8.11
N GLN A 318 -13.77 12.28 -7.32
CA GLN A 318 -13.93 11.99 -5.89
C GLN A 318 -14.61 10.63 -5.68
N GLU A 319 -15.58 10.27 -6.53
CA GLU A 319 -16.29 8.99 -6.49
C GLU A 319 -15.39 7.80 -6.85
N GLN A 320 -14.33 8.04 -7.62
CA GLN A 320 -13.30 7.07 -7.95
C GLN A 320 -12.19 7.00 -6.88
N THR A 321 -12.36 7.68 -5.75
CA THR A 321 -11.38 7.73 -4.66
C THR A 321 -11.97 7.12 -3.40
N ASP A 322 -11.44 5.98 -2.99
CA ASP A 322 -11.76 5.32 -1.71
C ASP A 322 -11.15 6.13 -0.56
N VAL A 323 -11.91 7.13 -0.07
CA VAL A 323 -11.43 8.12 0.91
C VAL A 323 -10.93 7.47 2.19
N GLU A 324 -11.65 6.47 2.70
CA GLU A 324 -11.27 5.76 3.92
C GLU A 324 -9.95 5.00 3.72
N SER A 325 -9.87 4.24 2.65
CA SER A 325 -8.69 3.45 2.32
C SER A 325 -7.48 4.32 1.94
N PHE A 326 -7.71 5.50 1.35
CA PHE A 326 -6.63 6.46 1.06
C PHE A 326 -6.08 7.15 2.31
N SER A 327 -6.82 7.17 3.42
CA SER A 327 -6.34 7.80 4.67
C SER A 327 -5.05 7.15 5.18
N VAL A 328 -4.87 5.84 4.96
CA VAL A 328 -3.65 5.11 5.36
C VAL A 328 -2.41 5.47 4.51
N LEU A 329 -2.57 6.20 3.43
CA LEU A 329 -1.46 6.72 2.60
C LEU A 329 -0.96 8.07 3.11
N GLU A 330 -1.61 8.67 4.11
CA GLU A 330 -1.13 9.92 4.70
C GLU A 330 0.26 9.72 5.30
N PRO A 331 1.26 10.49 4.87
CA PRO A 331 2.61 10.36 5.40
C PRO A 331 2.64 10.69 6.90
N ILE A 332 3.09 9.75 7.71
CA ILE A 332 3.40 9.99 9.14
C ILE A 332 4.74 10.70 9.29
N ALA A 333 5.63 10.45 8.34
CA ALA A 333 6.91 11.11 8.18
C ALA A 333 7.24 11.24 6.70
N ASP A 334 7.96 12.28 6.34
CA ASP A 334 8.55 12.48 5.03
C ASP A 334 9.89 13.21 5.18
N GLY A 335 10.94 12.45 5.36
CA GLY A 335 12.29 13.00 5.55
C GLY A 335 12.79 13.79 4.34
N PHE A 336 12.26 13.56 3.14
CA PHE A 336 12.58 14.36 1.95
C PHE A 336 12.06 15.81 2.05
N ARG A 337 10.93 16.02 2.75
CA ARG A 337 10.37 17.35 3.06
C ARG A 337 10.63 17.80 4.48
N ASN A 338 11.46 17.08 5.23
CA ASN A 338 11.71 17.36 6.66
C ASN A 338 10.43 17.42 7.50
N TYR A 339 9.52 16.47 7.28
CA TYR A 339 8.22 16.40 7.92
C TYR A 339 8.12 15.22 8.87
N LEU A 340 7.61 15.49 10.07
CA LEU A 340 7.23 14.49 11.05
C LEU A 340 5.88 14.88 11.65
N LYS A 341 4.87 14.02 11.54
CA LYS A 341 3.52 14.31 12.03
C LYS A 341 3.43 14.34 13.54
N ASN A 342 4.08 13.37 14.19
CA ASN A 342 4.10 13.20 15.64
C ASN A 342 5.46 12.62 16.07
N LYS A 343 5.74 12.64 17.38
CA LYS A 343 6.89 11.90 17.94
C LYS A 343 6.60 10.39 17.89
N PHE A 344 7.49 9.64 17.28
CA PHE A 344 7.42 8.18 17.18
C PHE A 344 8.55 7.54 18.00
N SER A 345 8.41 6.24 18.32
CA SER A 345 9.47 5.45 18.96
C SER A 345 10.58 5.05 17.97
N VAL A 346 10.28 5.07 16.68
CA VAL A 346 11.21 4.78 15.58
C VAL A 346 11.96 6.08 15.23
N SER A 347 13.25 5.97 14.94
CA SER A 347 14.07 7.13 14.60
C SER A 347 13.69 7.76 13.27
N THR A 348 14.00 9.03 13.06
CA THR A 348 13.71 9.74 11.81
C THR A 348 14.49 9.19 10.63
N GLU A 349 15.67 8.63 10.87
CA GLU A 349 16.52 7.99 9.87
C GLU A 349 15.88 6.67 9.38
N GLU A 350 15.35 5.86 10.30
CA GLU A 350 14.63 4.62 9.95
C GLU A 350 13.36 4.94 9.16
N LEU A 351 12.59 5.97 9.58
CA LEU A 351 11.41 6.42 8.83
C LEU A 351 11.75 6.95 7.43
N LEU A 352 12.91 7.57 7.24
CA LEU A 352 13.39 8.00 5.93
C LEU A 352 13.74 6.80 5.03
N VAL A 353 14.41 5.78 5.59
CA VAL A 353 14.73 4.54 4.87
C VAL A 353 13.48 3.79 4.48
N ASP A 354 12.51 3.65 5.39
CA ASP A 354 11.20 3.05 5.10
C ASP A 354 10.48 3.77 3.95
N LYS A 355 10.46 5.11 4.00
CA LYS A 355 9.88 5.92 2.93
C LYS A 355 10.59 5.71 1.59
N ALA A 356 11.91 5.64 1.60
CA ALA A 356 12.70 5.37 0.39
C ALA A 356 12.39 3.98 -0.19
N GLN A 357 12.25 2.96 0.66
CA GLN A 357 11.87 1.61 0.24
C GLN A 357 10.47 1.56 -0.37
N LEU A 358 9.48 2.21 0.25
CA LEU A 358 8.13 2.32 -0.31
C LEU A 358 8.14 2.98 -1.69
N LEU A 359 9.00 3.95 -1.91
CA LEU A 359 9.19 4.63 -3.20
C LEU A 359 10.11 3.84 -4.17
N THR A 360 10.63 2.69 -3.76
CA THR A 360 11.57 1.86 -4.54
C THR A 360 12.89 2.57 -4.88
N LEU A 361 13.35 3.47 -4.01
CA LEU A 361 14.59 4.21 -4.20
C LEU A 361 15.81 3.43 -3.72
N THR A 362 16.88 3.50 -4.48
CA THR A 362 18.21 3.05 -4.06
C THR A 362 18.87 4.04 -3.10
N ALA A 363 19.90 3.62 -2.38
CA ALA A 363 20.60 4.51 -1.44
C ALA A 363 21.21 5.75 -2.12
N PRO A 364 21.85 5.66 -3.32
CA PRO A 364 22.27 6.85 -4.05
C PRO A 364 21.12 7.80 -4.41
N GLU A 365 19.99 7.27 -4.89
CA GLU A 365 18.81 8.07 -5.22
C GLU A 365 18.23 8.76 -3.98
N MET A 366 18.13 8.04 -2.85
CA MET A 366 17.71 8.61 -1.58
C MET A 366 18.61 9.78 -1.16
N THR A 367 19.94 9.61 -1.23
CA THR A 367 20.93 10.63 -0.86
C THR A 367 20.79 11.89 -1.72
N VAL A 368 20.70 11.72 -3.04
CA VAL A 368 20.57 12.85 -3.99
C VAL A 368 19.21 13.56 -3.79
N LEU A 369 18.14 12.82 -3.54
CA LEU A 369 16.83 13.42 -3.29
C LEU A 369 16.79 14.23 -1.98
N VAL A 370 17.37 13.72 -0.89
CA VAL A 370 17.45 14.50 0.35
C VAL A 370 18.15 15.82 0.10
N ALA A 371 19.35 15.79 -0.49
CA ALA A 371 20.12 17.00 -0.79
C ALA A 371 19.37 17.94 -1.74
N GLY A 372 18.85 17.42 -2.84
CA GLY A 372 18.12 18.21 -3.83
C GLY A 372 16.87 18.87 -3.26
N MET A 373 16.10 18.17 -2.45
CA MET A 373 14.89 18.71 -1.83
C MET A 373 15.23 19.85 -0.84
N ARG A 374 16.36 19.77 -0.11
CA ARG A 374 16.86 20.86 0.74
C ARG A 374 17.24 22.09 -0.09
N VAL A 375 18.04 21.87 -1.13
CA VAL A 375 18.51 22.94 -2.02
C VAL A 375 17.33 23.62 -2.76
N LEU A 376 16.32 22.85 -3.15
CA LEU A 376 15.12 23.36 -3.80
C LEU A 376 14.12 24.01 -2.83
N ASN A 377 14.49 24.16 -1.54
CA ASN A 377 13.69 24.82 -0.51
C ASN A 377 12.29 24.19 -0.31
N THR A 378 12.22 22.87 -0.33
CA THR A 378 10.95 22.13 -0.24
C THR A 378 10.63 21.60 1.15
N ASN A 379 11.39 22.02 2.17
CA ASN A 379 11.11 21.67 3.56
C ASN A 379 9.71 22.09 3.98
N PHE A 380 9.05 21.25 4.75
CA PHE A 380 7.74 21.53 5.33
C PHE A 380 7.79 22.87 6.11
N ASN A 381 6.76 23.70 5.92
CA ASN A 381 6.66 25.04 6.50
C ASN A 381 7.86 25.96 6.20
N ASN A 382 8.56 25.73 5.10
CA ASN A 382 9.75 26.49 4.70
C ASN A 382 10.85 26.51 5.78
N SER A 383 10.98 25.44 6.56
CA SER A 383 12.04 25.25 7.53
C SER A 383 13.42 25.33 6.87
N ASN A 384 14.39 25.95 7.58
CA ASN A 384 15.77 26.02 7.09
C ASN A 384 16.66 24.86 7.55
N HIS A 385 16.12 23.89 8.29
CA HIS A 385 16.90 22.79 8.85
C HIS A 385 17.48 21.92 7.73
N GLY A 386 18.78 21.72 7.76
CA GLY A 386 19.50 20.95 6.75
C GLY A 386 19.59 21.63 5.36
N VAL A 387 19.22 22.90 5.24
CA VAL A 387 19.40 23.67 3.99
C VAL A 387 20.81 24.29 4.01
N PHE A 388 21.76 23.56 3.45
CA PHE A 388 23.19 23.93 3.48
C PHE A 388 23.59 24.69 2.20
N THR A 389 22.80 25.71 1.83
CA THR A 389 23.06 26.58 0.69
C THR A 389 22.44 27.95 0.89
N ASP A 390 23.11 28.98 0.38
CA ASP A 390 22.56 30.33 0.26
C ASP A 390 21.83 30.57 -1.08
N LYS A 391 21.96 29.61 -2.02
CA LYS A 391 21.36 29.67 -3.36
C LYS A 391 20.14 28.77 -3.45
N LYS A 392 19.13 29.07 -2.63
CA LYS A 392 17.87 28.29 -2.66
C LYS A 392 17.24 28.30 -4.04
N GLU A 393 16.52 27.20 -4.35
CA GLU A 393 15.86 26.96 -5.63
C GLU A 393 16.81 26.87 -6.85
N THR A 394 18.13 26.69 -6.58
CA THR A 394 19.18 26.54 -7.60
C THR A 394 19.95 25.25 -7.32
N LEU A 395 20.00 24.34 -8.26
CA LEU A 395 20.71 23.05 -8.10
C LEU A 395 22.23 23.26 -8.21
N THR A 396 22.88 23.40 -7.07
CA THR A 396 24.31 23.46 -6.89
C THR A 396 24.80 22.32 -6.02
N ASN A 397 26.11 22.12 -5.93
CA ASN A 397 26.75 21.14 -5.04
C ASN A 397 26.90 21.64 -3.59
N ASP A 398 26.39 22.81 -3.26
CA ASP A 398 26.61 23.47 -1.97
C ASP A 398 26.24 22.57 -0.77
N PHE A 399 25.14 21.83 -0.86
CA PHE A 399 24.71 20.92 0.22
C PHE A 399 25.82 19.92 0.57
N PHE A 400 26.37 19.22 -0.42
CA PHE A 400 27.41 18.23 -0.19
C PHE A 400 28.76 18.87 0.18
N THR A 401 29.08 19.99 -0.45
CA THR A 401 30.32 20.74 -0.14
C THR A 401 30.32 21.18 1.35
N ASN A 402 29.23 21.75 1.81
CA ASN A 402 29.10 22.18 3.20
C ASN A 402 28.98 21.02 4.19
N LEU A 403 28.21 19.97 3.84
CA LEU A 403 28.04 18.80 4.70
C LEU A 403 29.37 18.07 4.94
N LEU A 404 30.21 17.99 3.90
CA LEU A 404 31.46 17.20 3.91
C LEU A 404 32.71 18.05 4.23
N ASP A 405 32.54 19.32 4.51
CA ASP A 405 33.66 20.22 4.89
C ASP A 405 34.27 19.74 6.22
N MET A 406 35.51 19.28 6.15
CA MET A 406 36.25 18.74 7.31
C MET A 406 36.63 19.81 8.36
N ASN A 407 36.49 21.07 8.02
CA ASN A 407 36.70 22.21 8.97
C ASN A 407 35.43 22.59 9.72
N THR A 408 34.27 22.04 9.31
CA THR A 408 32.98 22.32 9.92
C THR A 408 32.64 21.24 10.94
N VAL A 409 32.32 21.63 12.15
CA VAL A 409 31.84 20.80 13.24
C VAL A 409 30.32 20.95 13.35
N TRP A 410 29.59 19.91 13.09
CA TRP A 410 28.13 19.90 13.23
C TRP A 410 27.73 19.60 14.68
N THR A 411 26.92 20.45 15.28
CA THR A 411 26.39 20.23 16.63
C THR A 411 24.88 20.25 16.63
N PRO A 412 24.23 19.29 17.30
CA PRO A 412 22.77 19.33 17.44
C PRO A 412 22.33 20.60 18.13
N LYS A 413 21.31 21.26 17.58
CA LYS A 413 20.74 22.49 18.14
C LYS A 413 19.91 22.24 19.39
N ASP A 414 19.25 21.07 19.43
CA ASP A 414 18.37 20.65 20.52
C ASP A 414 18.31 19.12 20.66
N GLU A 415 17.47 18.63 21.58
CA GLU A 415 17.26 17.17 21.81
C GLU A 415 16.70 16.42 20.59
N HIS A 416 16.13 17.14 19.63
CA HIS A 416 15.61 16.55 18.38
C HIS A 416 16.67 16.49 17.29
N LYS A 417 17.93 16.83 17.61
CA LYS A 417 19.08 16.83 16.68
C LYS A 417 18.88 17.74 15.46
N GLU A 418 18.15 18.83 15.61
CA GLU A 418 18.13 19.91 14.62
C GLU A 418 19.53 20.55 14.52
N ILE A 419 20.00 20.81 13.31
CA ILE A 419 21.35 21.33 13.02
C ILE A 419 21.24 22.71 12.43
#